data_a446ece9df23a1ffa9fea088ea4a9896
#
_entry.id   a446ece9df23a1ffa9fea088ea4a9896
#
_cell.length_a   1.000
_cell.length_b   1.000
_cell.length_c   1.000
_cell.angle_alpha   90.00
_cell.angle_beta   90.00
_cell.angle_gamma   90.00
#
_symmetry.space_group_name_H-M   'P 1'
#
loop_
_entity.id
_entity.type
_entity.pdbx_description
1 polymer ?
#
loop_
_entity_poly.entity_id
_entity_poly.type
_entity_poly.pdbx_seq_one_letter_code
_entity_poly.pdbx_strand_id
1 'polypeptide(L)'
;GGVYECFSADAKEFDAYKYRITRRDGSSVLKSDPYGYHMCTRPENATKVYTLPDFDWTDREYLKKSAGKNVIEEPINIYEVHIGSWQKYEDGNYLSYRAFADRIVKYVRDMHYTHIELLPVSEYPFDPSWGYQVTGYYAPSSRYGTPEDFMYLVNKCHEAGIGVIMDWVGAHFPKDENGLYEFDGSCCYESSDPVMNEHPDWNTRIFDYSRNEVKSFLISNVVYWLKKYHV
;
A
#
# COMPACT_ATOMS: atom_id res chain seq x y z
N GLY A 1 -0.92 27.62 7.09
CA GLY A 1 0.35 26.97 6.85
C GLY A 1 0.29 25.49 7.18
N GLY A 2 1.46 24.88 7.33
CA GLY A 2 1.54 23.44 7.63
C GLY A 2 1.89 22.59 6.40
N VAL A 3 1.99 23.21 5.24
CA VAL A 3 2.51 22.57 4.02
C VAL A 3 3.93 23.07 3.77
N TYR A 4 4.84 22.14 3.53
CA TYR A 4 6.24 22.41 3.22
C TYR A 4 6.53 21.87 1.83
N GLU A 5 7.29 22.63 1.05
CA GLU A 5 7.68 22.28 -0.32
C GLU A 5 9.18 22.49 -0.49
N CYS A 6 9.83 21.55 -1.17
CA CYS A 6 11.24 21.65 -1.52
C CYS A 6 11.46 21.06 -2.91
N PHE A 7 12.21 21.77 -3.74
CA PHE A 7 12.65 21.29 -5.05
C PHE A 7 14.13 20.91 -5.00
N SER A 8 14.47 19.74 -5.54
CA SER A 8 15.86 19.29 -5.73
C SER A 8 16.08 18.92 -7.19
N ALA A 9 17.01 19.63 -7.85
CA ALA A 9 17.39 19.34 -9.23
C ALA A 9 18.30 18.10 -9.36
N ASP A 10 18.91 17.66 -8.25
CA ASP A 10 19.88 16.55 -8.23
C ASP A 10 19.22 15.20 -7.97
N ALA A 11 17.95 15.19 -7.52
CA ALA A 11 17.23 13.97 -7.23
C ALA A 11 16.95 13.16 -8.51
N LYS A 12 17.27 11.87 -8.47
CA LYS A 12 17.10 10.94 -9.59
C LYS A 12 16.12 9.84 -9.21
N GLU A 13 15.54 9.23 -10.22
CA GLU A 13 14.70 8.06 -10.05
C GLU A 13 15.41 6.98 -9.21
N PHE A 14 14.70 6.42 -8.24
CA PHE A 14 15.18 5.46 -7.23
C PHE A 14 16.13 5.99 -6.16
N ASP A 15 16.51 7.26 -6.15
CA ASP A 15 17.24 7.84 -5.02
C ASP A 15 16.42 7.70 -3.73
N ALA A 16 17.09 7.25 -2.67
CA ALA A 16 16.47 7.11 -1.36
C ALA A 16 16.49 8.44 -0.60
N TYR A 17 15.34 8.81 -0.01
CA TYR A 17 15.24 10.04 0.77
C TYR A 17 14.38 9.87 2.02
N LYS A 18 14.57 10.76 2.97
CA LYS A 18 13.71 10.98 4.14
C LYS A 18 13.59 12.46 4.44
N TYR A 19 12.49 12.84 5.07
CA TYR A 19 12.34 14.17 5.64
C TYR A 19 12.98 14.23 7.02
N ARG A 20 13.86 15.22 7.24
CA ARG A 20 14.33 15.56 8.58
C ARG A 20 13.41 16.59 9.17
N ILE A 21 12.68 16.21 10.22
CA ILE A 21 11.75 17.06 10.91
C ILE A 21 12.39 17.50 12.24
N THR A 22 12.53 18.80 12.44
CA THR A 22 12.98 19.36 13.70
C THR A 22 11.77 19.62 14.59
N ARG A 23 11.74 18.97 15.74
CA ARG A 23 10.68 19.09 16.74
C ARG A 23 10.80 20.38 17.55
N ARG A 24 9.77 20.70 18.33
CA ARG A 24 9.75 21.92 19.17
C ARG A 24 10.83 21.95 20.25
N ASP A 25 11.27 20.81 20.73
CA ASP A 25 12.35 20.66 21.74
C ASP A 25 13.76 20.74 21.12
N GLY A 26 13.87 20.97 19.81
CA GLY A 26 15.14 21.04 19.08
C GLY A 26 15.69 19.67 18.64
N SER A 27 15.09 18.56 19.05
CA SER A 27 15.43 17.24 18.53
C SER A 27 14.99 17.09 17.08
N SER A 28 15.55 16.11 16.36
CA SER A 28 15.10 15.82 14.99
C SER A 28 14.87 14.33 14.77
N VAL A 29 13.93 14.03 13.89
CA VAL A 29 13.56 12.68 13.47
C VAL A 29 13.61 12.58 11.95
N LEU A 30 13.92 11.39 11.45
CA LEU A 30 13.87 11.09 10.02
C LEU A 30 12.58 10.34 9.70
N LYS A 31 11.72 10.96 8.90
CA LYS A 31 10.43 10.41 8.47
C LYS A 31 10.47 10.02 7.00
N SER A 32 9.89 8.86 6.68
CA SER A 32 9.56 8.50 5.32
C SER A 32 8.44 9.40 4.79
N ASP A 33 8.36 9.56 3.49
CA ASP A 33 7.29 10.34 2.87
C ASP A 33 5.95 9.60 2.99
N PRO A 34 4.94 10.16 3.69
CA PRO A 34 3.62 9.54 3.81
C PRO A 34 2.90 9.32 2.46
N TYR A 35 3.27 10.08 1.44
CA TYR A 35 2.70 10.02 0.09
C TYR A 35 3.64 9.37 -0.93
N GLY A 36 4.76 8.79 -0.49
CA GLY A 36 5.73 8.16 -1.37
C GLY A 36 5.17 6.93 -2.08
N TYR A 37 5.40 6.85 -3.39
CA TYR A 37 4.87 5.77 -4.24
C TYR A 37 5.72 4.50 -4.21
N HIS A 38 6.96 4.58 -3.76
CA HIS A 38 7.86 3.45 -3.68
C HIS A 38 8.80 3.58 -2.47
N MET A 39 9.06 2.46 -1.80
CA MET A 39 9.90 2.42 -0.61
C MET A 39 11.14 1.57 -0.84
N CYS A 40 12.17 1.79 -0.04
CA CYS A 40 13.29 0.86 0.06
C CYS A 40 12.82 -0.46 0.66
N THR A 41 13.38 -1.55 0.15
CA THR A 41 13.10 -2.88 0.71
C THR A 41 13.80 -3.02 2.05
N ARG A 42 13.09 -3.55 3.02
CA ARG A 42 13.66 -3.81 4.35
C ARG A 42 15.01 -4.55 4.30
N PRO A 43 15.93 -4.31 5.23
CA PRO A 43 15.74 -3.58 6.50
C PRO A 43 15.69 -2.06 6.35
N GLU A 44 15.93 -1.53 5.17
CA GLU A 44 15.83 -0.09 4.92
C GLU A 44 14.36 0.36 4.93
N ASN A 45 14.15 1.64 5.25
CA ASN A 45 12.82 2.21 5.42
C ASN A 45 12.72 3.65 4.88
N ALA A 46 13.56 3.99 3.92
CA ALA A 46 13.47 5.27 3.23
C ALA A 46 12.44 5.21 2.09
N THR A 47 11.94 6.36 1.71
CA THR A 47 11.16 6.51 0.48
C THR A 47 12.11 6.62 -0.70
N LYS A 48 11.74 6.08 -1.85
CA LYS A 48 12.45 6.28 -3.11
C LYS A 48 11.77 7.36 -3.95
N VAL A 49 12.58 8.19 -4.59
CA VAL A 49 12.09 9.04 -5.69
C VAL A 49 11.54 8.11 -6.77
N TYR A 50 10.26 8.22 -7.06
CA TYR A 50 9.59 7.35 -8.03
C TYR A 50 8.47 8.09 -8.74
N THR A 51 8.55 8.10 -10.07
CA THR A 51 7.50 8.63 -10.92
C THR A 51 6.57 7.49 -11.32
N LEU A 52 5.29 7.58 -10.96
CA LEU A 52 4.32 6.58 -11.42
C LEU A 52 4.26 6.61 -12.95
N PRO A 53 4.46 5.47 -13.61
CA PRO A 53 4.38 5.42 -15.07
C PRO A 53 2.95 5.67 -15.55
N ASP A 54 2.84 6.15 -16.77
CA ASP A 54 1.59 6.07 -17.52
C ASP A 54 1.47 4.65 -18.07
N PHE A 55 0.93 3.75 -17.23
CA PHE A 55 0.87 2.32 -17.52
C PHE A 55 -0.14 2.05 -18.64
N ASP A 56 0.26 1.24 -19.61
CA ASP A 56 -0.60 0.85 -20.75
C ASP A 56 -1.59 -0.25 -20.33
N TRP A 57 -2.71 0.17 -19.74
CA TRP A 57 -3.76 -0.71 -19.28
C TRP A 57 -4.51 -1.37 -20.45
N THR A 58 -4.60 -2.68 -20.45
CA THR A 58 -5.37 -3.45 -21.43
C THR A 58 -6.71 -3.96 -20.89
N ASP A 59 -7.09 -3.54 -19.68
CA ASP A 59 -8.25 -4.01 -18.92
C ASP A 59 -9.58 -3.28 -19.22
N ARG A 60 -9.60 -2.41 -20.22
CA ARG A 60 -10.77 -1.57 -20.56
C ARG A 60 -12.07 -2.36 -20.72
N GLU A 61 -12.01 -3.50 -21.39
CA GLU A 61 -13.21 -4.35 -21.63
C GLU A 61 -13.67 -5.00 -20.32
N TYR A 62 -12.74 -5.40 -19.46
CA TYR A 62 -13.03 -5.90 -18.12
C TYR A 62 -13.76 -4.84 -17.30
N LEU A 63 -13.23 -3.63 -17.19
CA LEU A 63 -13.82 -2.53 -16.42
C LEU A 63 -15.21 -2.16 -16.94
N LYS A 64 -15.39 -2.10 -18.27
CA LYS A 64 -16.69 -1.84 -18.88
C LYS A 64 -17.73 -2.92 -18.53
N LYS A 65 -17.32 -4.18 -18.58
CA LYS A 65 -18.18 -5.32 -18.24
C LYS A 65 -18.54 -5.32 -16.74
N SER A 66 -17.55 -5.04 -15.88
CA SER A 66 -17.76 -4.95 -14.43
C SER A 66 -18.70 -3.81 -14.04
N ALA A 67 -18.53 -2.63 -14.62
CA ALA A 67 -19.38 -1.47 -14.33
C ALA A 67 -20.87 -1.70 -14.69
N GLY A 68 -21.18 -2.62 -15.61
CA GLY A 68 -22.53 -2.97 -16.02
C GLY A 68 -23.18 -4.07 -15.18
N LYS A 69 -22.46 -4.69 -14.24
CA LYS A 69 -22.96 -5.79 -13.43
C LYS A 69 -23.55 -5.34 -12.11
N ASN A 70 -24.62 -6.00 -11.70
CA ASN A 70 -25.10 -5.91 -10.32
C ASN A 70 -24.38 -6.99 -9.49
N VAL A 71 -23.35 -6.58 -8.75
CA VAL A 71 -22.50 -7.48 -7.97
C VAL A 71 -23.30 -8.36 -7.00
N ILE A 72 -24.44 -7.88 -6.51
CA ILE A 72 -25.30 -8.63 -5.57
C ILE A 72 -26.02 -9.81 -6.25
N GLU A 73 -26.22 -9.74 -7.56
CA GLU A 73 -26.94 -10.75 -8.35
C GLU A 73 -26.01 -11.74 -9.07
N GLU A 74 -24.69 -11.50 -9.02
CA GLU A 74 -23.69 -12.36 -9.66
C GLU A 74 -23.07 -13.33 -8.65
N PRO A 75 -22.79 -14.57 -9.03
CA PRO A 75 -22.04 -15.49 -8.17
C PRO A 75 -20.61 -15.00 -8.00
N ILE A 76 -20.18 -14.86 -6.75
CA ILE A 76 -18.83 -14.45 -6.38
C ILE A 76 -18.14 -15.59 -5.64
N ASN A 77 -16.92 -15.93 -6.07
CA ASN A 77 -16.04 -16.88 -5.42
C ASN A 77 -14.66 -16.21 -5.29
N ILE A 78 -14.22 -15.91 -4.06
CA ILE A 78 -13.03 -15.13 -3.75
C ILE A 78 -11.94 -16.06 -3.24
N TYR A 79 -10.73 -15.91 -3.77
CA TYR A 79 -9.53 -16.55 -3.26
C TYR A 79 -8.68 -15.51 -2.50
N GLU A 80 -8.71 -15.59 -1.17
CA GLU A 80 -7.85 -14.75 -0.31
C GLU A 80 -6.41 -15.28 -0.34
N VAL A 81 -5.44 -14.38 -0.52
CA VAL A 81 -4.05 -14.78 -0.69
C VAL A 81 -3.07 -13.74 -0.16
N HIS A 82 -2.06 -14.20 0.59
CA HIS A 82 -0.88 -13.43 0.96
C HIS A 82 0.26 -13.74 -0.02
N ILE A 83 0.70 -12.72 -0.77
CA ILE A 83 1.71 -12.89 -1.86
C ILE A 83 2.99 -13.55 -1.33
N GLY A 84 3.49 -13.10 -0.18
CA GLY A 84 4.77 -13.56 0.37
C GLY A 84 4.77 -14.97 0.94
N SER A 85 3.60 -15.57 1.23
CA SER A 85 3.51 -16.92 1.81
C SER A 85 2.89 -17.95 0.87
N TRP A 86 2.24 -17.53 -0.22
CA TRP A 86 1.54 -18.46 -1.13
C TRP A 86 2.50 -19.42 -1.84
N GLN A 87 3.49 -18.89 -2.51
CA GLN A 87 4.58 -19.64 -3.13
C GLN A 87 5.87 -18.84 -3.07
N LYS A 88 6.99 -19.53 -3.20
CA LYS A 88 8.33 -18.93 -3.28
C LYS A 88 9.09 -19.50 -4.46
N TYR A 89 10.19 -18.85 -4.81
CA TYR A 89 11.19 -19.44 -5.68
C TYR A 89 11.91 -20.61 -4.98
N GLU A 90 12.61 -21.44 -5.73
CA GLU A 90 13.36 -22.60 -5.22
C GLU A 90 14.45 -22.21 -4.19
N ASP A 91 14.99 -21.01 -4.34
CA ASP A 91 15.97 -20.43 -3.42
C ASP A 91 15.36 -19.83 -2.12
N GLY A 92 14.04 -19.94 -1.97
CA GLY A 92 13.30 -19.43 -0.81
C GLY A 92 12.93 -17.95 -0.87
N ASN A 93 13.31 -17.21 -1.91
CA ASN A 93 12.93 -15.83 -2.11
C ASN A 93 11.45 -15.69 -2.48
N TYR A 94 10.88 -14.51 -2.20
CA TYR A 94 9.51 -14.18 -2.59
C TYR A 94 9.37 -14.11 -4.11
N LEU A 95 8.21 -14.51 -4.61
CA LEU A 95 7.87 -14.25 -6.02
C LEU A 95 7.78 -12.74 -6.25
N SER A 96 8.27 -12.30 -7.41
CA SER A 96 7.95 -10.94 -7.86
C SER A 96 6.45 -10.82 -8.20
N TYR A 97 5.92 -9.58 -8.22
CA TYR A 97 4.54 -9.33 -8.67
C TYR A 97 4.25 -9.97 -10.04
N ARG A 98 5.20 -9.89 -10.98
CA ARG A 98 5.04 -10.48 -12.32
C ARG A 98 5.00 -12.01 -12.26
N ALA A 99 5.95 -12.65 -11.57
CA ALA A 99 5.95 -14.10 -11.43
C ALA A 99 4.75 -14.62 -10.62
N PHE A 100 4.30 -13.87 -9.63
CA PHE A 100 3.07 -14.18 -8.90
C PHE A 100 1.85 -14.09 -9.83
N ALA A 101 1.74 -13.03 -10.66
CA ALA A 101 0.66 -12.86 -11.62
C ALA A 101 0.52 -14.06 -12.55
N ASP A 102 1.63 -14.50 -13.15
CA ASP A 102 1.63 -15.62 -14.10
C ASP A 102 1.15 -16.94 -13.46
N ARG A 103 1.47 -17.15 -12.18
CA ARG A 103 1.09 -18.37 -11.47
C ARG A 103 -0.32 -18.30 -10.89
N ILE A 104 -0.68 -17.18 -10.24
CA ILE A 104 -1.97 -17.04 -9.55
C ILE A 104 -3.13 -17.01 -10.54
N VAL A 105 -2.99 -16.33 -11.68
CA VAL A 105 -4.02 -16.28 -12.71
C VAL A 105 -4.36 -17.67 -13.21
N LYS A 106 -3.35 -18.51 -13.48
CA LYS A 106 -3.58 -19.90 -13.88
C LYS A 106 -4.31 -20.68 -12.80
N TYR A 107 -3.83 -20.61 -11.55
CA TYR A 107 -4.43 -21.34 -10.42
C TYR A 107 -5.89 -20.94 -10.18
N VAL A 108 -6.16 -19.64 -10.12
CA VAL A 108 -7.50 -19.09 -9.85
C VAL A 108 -8.51 -19.48 -10.93
N ARG A 109 -8.07 -19.48 -12.21
CA ARG A 109 -8.91 -19.95 -13.33
C ARG A 109 -9.19 -21.45 -13.26
N ASP A 110 -8.17 -22.27 -13.02
CA ASP A 110 -8.30 -23.73 -12.95
C ASP A 110 -9.23 -24.14 -11.78
N MET A 111 -9.27 -23.34 -10.69
CA MET A 111 -10.11 -23.53 -9.52
C MET A 111 -11.45 -22.82 -9.60
N HIS A 112 -11.75 -22.12 -10.70
CA HIS A 112 -13.01 -21.39 -10.93
C HIS A 112 -13.33 -20.28 -9.92
N TYR A 113 -12.30 -19.60 -9.37
CA TYR A 113 -12.49 -18.38 -8.61
C TYR A 113 -12.78 -17.19 -9.52
N THR A 114 -13.60 -16.26 -9.06
CA THR A 114 -13.95 -15.04 -9.81
C THR A 114 -13.09 -13.84 -9.44
N HIS A 115 -12.56 -13.84 -8.22
CA HIS A 115 -11.75 -12.76 -7.66
C HIS A 115 -10.58 -13.33 -6.86
N ILE A 116 -9.52 -12.54 -6.76
CA ILE A 116 -8.51 -12.67 -5.72
C ILE A 116 -8.69 -11.52 -4.71
N GLU A 117 -8.50 -11.83 -3.44
CA GLU A 117 -8.35 -10.84 -2.38
C GLU A 117 -6.93 -10.88 -1.89
N LEU A 118 -6.21 -9.80 -2.12
CA LEU A 118 -4.83 -9.66 -1.68
C LEU A 118 -4.82 -9.16 -0.24
N LEU A 119 -4.26 -9.94 0.70
CA LEU A 119 -3.90 -9.43 2.02
C LEU A 119 -3.06 -8.16 1.84
N PRO A 120 -2.99 -7.27 2.87
CA PRO A 120 -2.49 -5.92 2.68
C PRO A 120 -1.19 -5.85 1.90
N VAL A 121 -1.21 -5.15 0.76
CA VAL A 121 -0.06 -4.99 -0.15
C VAL A 121 0.64 -3.64 0.00
N SER A 122 0.12 -2.71 0.80
CA SER A 122 0.81 -1.48 1.16
C SER A 122 2.11 -1.79 1.89
N GLU A 123 3.14 -0.94 1.76
CA GLU A 123 4.45 -1.20 2.36
C GLU A 123 4.40 -1.25 3.89
N TYR A 124 5.09 -2.22 4.48
CA TYR A 124 5.12 -2.50 5.91
C TYR A 124 6.50 -3.04 6.34
N PRO A 125 6.98 -2.76 7.59
CA PRO A 125 8.31 -3.17 8.03
C PRO A 125 8.36 -4.59 8.60
N PHE A 126 7.27 -5.05 9.22
CA PHE A 126 7.23 -6.25 10.06
C PHE A 126 6.51 -7.40 9.38
N ASP A 127 7.26 -8.37 8.83
CA ASP A 127 6.71 -9.53 8.10
C ASP A 127 5.62 -10.30 8.85
N PRO A 128 5.76 -10.59 10.17
CA PRO A 128 4.72 -11.32 10.89
C PRO A 128 3.38 -10.58 10.99
N SER A 129 3.33 -9.29 10.64
CA SER A 129 2.06 -8.56 10.55
C SER A 129 1.25 -8.87 9.30
N TRP A 130 1.82 -9.59 8.32
CA TRP A 130 1.19 -9.88 7.01
C TRP A 130 0.72 -8.64 6.25
N GLY A 131 1.32 -7.49 6.54
CA GLY A 131 0.95 -6.21 5.94
C GLY A 131 -0.04 -5.37 6.74
N TYR A 132 -0.56 -5.85 7.88
CA TYR A 132 -1.50 -5.09 8.70
C TYR A 132 -0.87 -3.94 9.50
N GLN A 133 0.47 -3.83 9.52
CA GLN A 133 1.19 -2.72 10.16
C GLN A 133 1.82 -1.80 9.10
N VAL A 134 0.98 -1.05 8.40
CA VAL A 134 1.35 -0.23 7.24
C VAL A 134 2.19 0.99 7.64
N THR A 135 3.30 1.21 6.95
CA THR A 135 4.13 2.43 7.05
C THR A 135 4.17 3.24 5.76
N GLY A 136 3.90 2.61 4.60
CA GLY A 136 3.87 3.28 3.29
C GLY A 136 2.51 3.13 2.62
N TYR A 137 1.56 4.00 2.94
CA TYR A 137 0.17 3.90 2.49
C TYR A 137 -0.02 3.99 0.98
N TYR A 138 0.84 4.75 0.29
CA TYR A 138 0.77 4.97 -1.16
C TYR A 138 1.75 4.10 -1.96
N ALA A 139 2.51 3.23 -1.29
CA ALA A 139 3.49 2.36 -1.92
C ALA A 139 3.05 0.90 -1.88
N PRO A 140 2.96 0.19 -3.01
CA PRO A 140 2.94 -1.26 -3.00
C PRO A 140 4.22 -1.81 -2.38
N SER A 141 4.13 -2.94 -1.67
CA SER A 141 5.29 -3.52 -0.98
C SER A 141 6.45 -3.78 -1.94
N SER A 142 7.58 -3.19 -1.64
CA SER A 142 8.83 -3.30 -2.41
C SER A 142 9.43 -4.70 -2.40
N ARG A 143 8.94 -5.59 -1.52
CA ARG A 143 9.35 -7.01 -1.43
C ARG A 143 9.15 -7.77 -2.72
N TYR A 144 8.15 -7.38 -3.49
CA TYR A 144 7.69 -8.11 -4.67
C TYR A 144 7.98 -7.39 -5.98
N GLY A 145 8.54 -6.18 -5.93
CA GLY A 145 8.88 -5.40 -7.11
C GLY A 145 8.51 -3.92 -7.03
N THR A 146 8.30 -3.32 -8.18
CA THR A 146 7.97 -1.91 -8.32
C THR A 146 6.45 -1.67 -8.33
N PRO A 147 5.99 -0.42 -8.18
CA PRO A 147 4.60 -0.05 -8.40
C PRO A 147 4.07 -0.47 -9.79
N GLU A 148 4.88 -0.36 -10.84
CA GLU A 148 4.52 -0.81 -12.18
C GLU A 148 4.31 -2.34 -12.25
N ASP A 149 5.13 -3.12 -11.53
CA ASP A 149 4.96 -4.57 -11.47
C ASP A 149 3.64 -4.96 -10.78
N PHE A 150 3.19 -4.16 -9.81
CA PHE A 150 1.86 -4.35 -9.21
C PHE A 150 0.73 -3.98 -10.17
N MET A 151 0.87 -2.92 -10.98
CA MET A 151 -0.06 -2.62 -12.07
C MET A 151 -0.15 -3.78 -13.06
N TYR A 152 0.99 -4.38 -13.42
CA TYR A 152 1.03 -5.57 -14.27
C TYR A 152 0.23 -6.73 -13.68
N LEU A 153 0.37 -7.01 -12.37
CA LEU A 153 -0.40 -8.05 -11.69
C LEU A 153 -1.90 -7.84 -11.85
N VAL A 154 -2.38 -6.64 -11.53
CA VAL A 154 -3.81 -6.32 -11.62
C VAL A 154 -4.30 -6.42 -13.07
N ASN A 155 -3.55 -5.86 -14.02
CA ASN A 155 -3.88 -5.94 -15.43
C ASN A 155 -4.00 -7.38 -15.93
N LYS A 156 -3.08 -8.25 -15.52
CA LYS A 156 -3.12 -9.68 -15.86
C LYS A 156 -4.33 -10.41 -15.30
N CYS A 157 -4.74 -10.07 -14.08
CA CYS A 157 -5.98 -10.60 -13.49
C CYS A 157 -7.20 -10.16 -14.31
N HIS A 158 -7.29 -8.89 -14.65
CA HIS A 158 -8.39 -8.33 -15.44
C HIS A 158 -8.45 -8.90 -16.86
N GLU A 159 -7.31 -9.08 -17.55
CA GLU A 159 -7.24 -9.77 -18.85
C GLU A 159 -7.83 -11.19 -18.79
N ALA A 160 -7.67 -11.86 -17.65
CA ALA A 160 -8.21 -13.19 -17.41
C ALA A 160 -9.67 -13.19 -16.90
N GLY A 161 -10.28 -12.04 -16.75
CA GLY A 161 -11.63 -11.87 -16.22
C GLY A 161 -11.73 -12.04 -14.71
N ILE A 162 -10.62 -11.92 -13.98
CA ILE A 162 -10.51 -12.07 -12.52
C ILE A 162 -10.48 -10.69 -11.87
N GLY A 163 -11.38 -10.43 -10.91
CA GLY A 163 -11.36 -9.21 -10.11
C GLY A 163 -10.24 -9.23 -9.06
N VAL A 164 -9.77 -8.04 -8.70
CA VAL A 164 -8.76 -7.87 -7.65
C VAL A 164 -9.35 -7.03 -6.53
N ILE A 165 -9.38 -7.61 -5.34
CA ILE A 165 -9.76 -6.95 -4.10
C ILE A 165 -8.48 -6.71 -3.31
N MET A 166 -8.32 -5.52 -2.76
CA MET A 166 -7.21 -5.19 -1.87
C MET A 166 -7.72 -5.06 -0.45
N ASP A 167 -7.17 -5.84 0.47
CA ASP A 167 -7.39 -5.63 1.90
C ASP A 167 -6.68 -4.34 2.33
N TRP A 168 -7.48 -3.31 2.61
CA TRP A 168 -7.00 -1.97 2.90
C TRP A 168 -7.07 -1.65 4.39
N VAL A 169 -5.92 -1.31 4.99
CA VAL A 169 -5.77 -1.07 6.42
C VAL A 169 -5.91 0.42 6.73
N GLY A 170 -7.13 0.88 6.97
CA GLY A 170 -7.42 2.28 7.28
C GLY A 170 -7.68 2.58 8.76
N ALA A 171 -7.57 1.58 9.64
CA ALA A 171 -7.95 1.71 11.04
C ALA A 171 -6.80 2.18 11.94
N HIS A 172 -5.59 1.72 11.68
CA HIS A 172 -4.45 1.90 12.57
C HIS A 172 -3.11 1.88 11.83
N PHE A 173 -2.04 2.24 12.52
CA PHE A 173 -0.67 2.19 12.01
C PHE A 173 0.34 1.88 13.13
N PRO A 174 1.51 1.31 12.81
CA PRO A 174 2.51 0.96 13.81
C PRO A 174 3.24 2.19 14.36
N LYS A 175 3.92 2.01 15.49
CA LYS A 175 4.71 3.04 16.17
C LYS A 175 6.15 3.15 15.65
N ASP A 176 6.39 2.73 14.41
CA ASP A 176 7.69 2.87 13.77
C ASP A 176 8.05 4.35 13.62
N GLU A 177 9.23 4.72 14.10
CA GLU A 177 9.67 6.11 14.16
C GLU A 177 9.71 6.79 12.78
N ASN A 178 10.01 6.02 11.73
CA ASN A 178 10.02 6.53 10.36
C ASN A 178 8.64 6.68 9.73
N GLY A 179 7.60 6.10 10.32
CA GLY A 179 6.22 6.12 9.83
C GLY A 179 5.41 7.34 10.31
N LEU A 180 4.10 7.17 10.41
CA LEU A 180 3.16 8.24 10.76
C LEU A 180 3.17 8.61 12.25
N TYR A 181 3.65 7.71 13.10
CA TYR A 181 3.67 7.86 14.56
C TYR A 181 4.34 9.17 14.99
N GLU A 182 3.61 10.01 15.73
CA GLU A 182 4.09 11.31 16.25
C GLU A 182 4.92 12.07 15.21
N PHE A 183 4.32 12.30 14.03
CA PHE A 183 5.04 12.64 12.80
C PHE A 183 6.00 13.83 12.95
N ASP A 184 5.57 14.89 13.61
CA ASP A 184 6.39 16.09 13.88
C ASP A 184 6.78 16.23 15.37
N GLY A 185 6.65 15.16 16.15
CA GLY A 185 6.77 15.13 17.60
C GLY A 185 5.45 15.44 18.31
N SER A 186 4.36 15.53 17.55
CA SER A 186 2.98 15.60 18.07
C SER A 186 2.08 14.62 17.34
N CYS A 187 0.89 14.36 17.88
CA CYS A 187 -0.10 13.48 17.26
C CYS A 187 -0.72 14.15 16.02
N CYS A 188 -0.10 13.97 14.85
CA CYS A 188 -0.60 14.50 13.58
C CYS A 188 -1.71 13.64 12.97
N TYR A 189 -1.56 12.33 12.99
CA TYR A 189 -2.48 11.36 12.40
C TYR A 189 -3.36 10.67 13.43
N GLU A 190 -2.86 10.48 14.64
CA GLU A 190 -3.54 9.91 15.80
C GLU A 190 -4.16 10.97 16.71
N SER A 191 -5.11 10.56 17.56
CA SER A 191 -5.67 11.42 18.61
C SER A 191 -4.60 11.79 19.63
N SER A 192 -4.69 12.99 20.18
CA SER A 192 -3.89 13.43 21.34
C SER A 192 -4.43 12.89 22.68
N ASP A 193 -5.64 12.32 22.69
CA ASP A 193 -6.22 11.67 23.87
C ASP A 193 -5.62 10.25 24.03
N PRO A 194 -4.88 9.98 25.12
CA PRO A 194 -4.25 8.67 25.35
C PRO A 194 -5.23 7.49 25.38
N VAL A 195 -6.50 7.74 25.72
CA VAL A 195 -7.53 6.69 25.77
C VAL A 195 -8.00 6.29 24.36
N MET A 196 -7.94 7.25 23.43
CA MET A 196 -8.50 7.12 22.08
C MET A 196 -7.44 6.86 21.00
N ASN A 197 -6.15 6.90 21.35
CA ASN A 197 -5.10 6.92 20.34
C ASN A 197 -4.39 5.58 20.10
N GLU A 198 -4.72 4.54 20.85
CA GLU A 198 -3.97 3.29 20.83
C GLU A 198 -4.87 2.04 20.86
N HIS A 199 -4.49 1.04 20.09
CA HIS A 199 -4.95 -0.35 20.24
C HIS A 199 -3.95 -1.09 21.13
N PRO A 200 -4.25 -1.32 22.42
CA PRO A 200 -3.29 -1.90 23.35
C PRO A 200 -2.89 -3.33 22.97
N ASP A 201 -3.82 -4.12 22.42
CA ASP A 201 -3.58 -5.51 22.03
C ASP A 201 -2.59 -5.64 20.86
N TRP A 202 -2.57 -4.65 19.97
CA TRP A 202 -1.71 -4.65 18.78
C TRP A 202 -0.53 -3.70 18.89
N ASN A 203 -0.48 -2.90 19.96
CA ASN A 203 0.53 -1.85 20.17
C ASN A 203 0.63 -0.87 18.97
N THR A 204 -0.52 -0.51 18.39
CA THR A 204 -0.62 0.37 17.22
C THR A 204 -1.40 1.63 17.54
N ARG A 205 -1.20 2.71 16.77
CA ARG A 205 -1.95 3.95 16.87
C ARG A 205 -3.24 3.89 16.06
N ILE A 206 -4.28 4.56 16.55
CA ILE A 206 -5.58 4.70 15.87
C ILE A 206 -5.60 6.04 15.17
N PHE A 207 -6.07 6.07 13.92
CA PHE A 207 -6.28 7.32 13.19
C PHE A 207 -7.33 8.19 13.85
N ASP A 208 -7.05 9.50 13.94
CA ASP A 208 -8.02 10.50 14.40
C ASP A 208 -8.96 10.92 13.26
N TYR A 209 -10.04 10.18 13.09
CA TYR A 209 -11.04 10.47 12.05
C TYR A 209 -11.85 11.77 12.30
N SER A 210 -11.66 12.45 13.41
CA SER A 210 -12.27 13.77 13.64
C SER A 210 -11.60 14.86 12.81
N ARG A 211 -10.31 14.66 12.44
CA ARG A 211 -9.51 15.62 11.67
C ARG A 211 -9.77 15.50 10.16
N ASN A 212 -10.01 16.64 9.54
CA ASN A 212 -10.26 16.68 8.09
C ASN A 212 -9.03 16.29 7.28
N GLU A 213 -7.83 16.62 7.75
CA GLU A 213 -6.56 16.25 7.12
C GLU A 213 -6.36 14.73 7.11
N VAL A 214 -6.68 14.05 8.22
CA VAL A 214 -6.61 12.58 8.32
C VAL A 214 -7.64 11.92 7.41
N LYS A 215 -8.88 12.41 7.42
CA LYS A 215 -9.91 11.94 6.47
C LYS A 215 -9.48 12.14 5.03
N SER A 216 -8.93 13.30 4.70
CA SER A 216 -8.44 13.61 3.35
C SER A 216 -7.31 12.65 2.95
N PHE A 217 -6.35 12.38 3.85
CA PHE A 217 -5.26 11.43 3.61
C PHE A 217 -5.80 10.03 3.29
N LEU A 218 -6.70 9.50 4.12
CA LEU A 218 -7.26 8.16 3.98
C LEU A 218 -8.16 8.03 2.74
N ILE A 219 -9.06 9.00 2.51
CA ILE A 219 -9.95 9.00 1.33
C ILE A 219 -9.12 9.10 0.05
N SER A 220 -8.13 10.01 0.02
CA SER A 220 -7.24 10.15 -1.13
C SER A 220 -6.45 8.87 -1.40
N ASN A 221 -6.05 8.16 -0.35
CA ASN A 221 -5.37 6.88 -0.47
C ASN A 221 -6.25 5.81 -1.11
N VAL A 222 -7.50 5.65 -0.67
CA VAL A 222 -8.45 4.72 -1.31
C VAL A 222 -8.68 5.09 -2.78
N VAL A 223 -8.93 6.37 -3.07
CA VAL A 223 -9.11 6.85 -4.44
C VAL A 223 -7.88 6.61 -5.31
N TYR A 224 -6.68 6.74 -4.74
CA TYR A 224 -5.42 6.44 -5.40
C TYR A 224 -5.33 4.97 -5.82
N TRP A 225 -5.59 4.02 -4.92
CA TRP A 225 -5.59 2.60 -5.22
C TRP A 225 -6.61 2.23 -6.30
N LEU A 226 -7.83 2.75 -6.18
CA LEU A 226 -8.88 2.52 -7.18
C LEU A 226 -8.54 3.10 -8.56
N LYS A 227 -7.97 4.32 -8.62
CA LYS A 227 -7.74 5.01 -9.89
C LYS A 227 -6.42 4.69 -10.57
N LYS A 228 -5.38 4.38 -9.78
CA LYS A 228 -4.03 4.14 -10.31
C LYS A 228 -3.72 2.66 -10.50
N TYR A 229 -4.37 1.79 -9.73
CA TYR A 229 -4.15 0.34 -9.81
C TYR A 229 -5.38 -0.45 -10.22
N HIS A 230 -6.53 0.19 -10.40
CA HIS A 230 -7.78 -0.45 -10.84
C HIS A 230 -8.27 -1.59 -9.95
N VAL A 231 -7.88 -1.60 -8.65
CA VAL A 231 -8.37 -2.59 -7.69
C VAL A 231 -9.81 -2.32 -7.28
#